data_7102caed2b35d75595d0bf1b6f3d44bc
#
_entry.id   7102caed2b35d75595d0bf1b6f3d44bc
#
_cell.length_a   1.000
_cell.length_b   1.000
_cell.length_c   1.000
_cell.angle_alpha   90.00
_cell.angle_beta   90.00
_cell.angle_gamma   90.00
#
_symmetry.space_group_name_H-M   'P 1'
#
loop_
_entity.id
_entity.type
_entity.pdbx_description
1 polymer ?
#
loop_
_entity_poly.entity_id
_entity_poly.type
_entity_poly.pdbx_seq_one_letter_code
_entity_poly.pdbx_strand_id
1 'polypeptide(L)'
;KCIKLFATMDKSFNYLQQEKKQNQIRHIAIPTTAGTGSESTSFAVIYYQGEKQSVAHESILPDYAILHAGFLEKLPLYQKRATVLDALCQGIESYWSVNSTEESKQYAAKAIQGIKEHLESYILENKGWEQIMLAANQAGRAINISRTTAAHAMSYKITSFYQFAHGHAVALCLPETWKYMSEHLERCIDTRGKAYLEQVLEELNQLLGKKDTASAIAWFLNVIDKMELEYPVQNKQEELEILVSSVNVERLSNFPVQLEAKDLREMYQEILKTSDTLE
;
A
#
# COMPACT_ATOMS: atom_id res chain seq x y z
N LYS A 1 -15.65 -10.46 -3.84
CA LYS A 1 -14.55 -11.43 -4.03
C LYS A 1 -14.76 -12.69 -3.20
N CYS A 2 -14.79 -12.61 -1.88
CA CYS A 2 -14.97 -13.77 -1.00
C CYS A 2 -16.28 -14.51 -1.27
N ILE A 3 -17.39 -13.79 -1.52
CA ILE A 3 -18.66 -14.41 -1.90
C ILE A 3 -18.49 -15.25 -3.18
N LYS A 4 -17.83 -14.71 -4.23
CA LYS A 4 -17.54 -15.46 -5.46
C LYS A 4 -16.74 -16.73 -5.16
N LEU A 5 -15.66 -16.61 -4.38
CA LEU A 5 -14.77 -17.73 -4.07
C LEU A 5 -15.49 -18.82 -3.26
N PHE A 6 -16.22 -18.43 -2.21
CA PHE A 6 -16.81 -19.36 -1.27
C PHE A 6 -18.15 -19.94 -1.70
N ALA A 7 -18.81 -19.34 -2.72
CA ALA A 7 -20.12 -19.76 -3.17
C ALA A 7 -20.19 -21.22 -3.65
N THR A 8 -19.07 -21.78 -4.11
CA THR A 8 -18.94 -23.15 -4.63
C THR A 8 -18.20 -24.09 -3.70
N MET A 9 -17.83 -23.63 -2.49
CA MET A 9 -17.11 -24.41 -1.51
C MET A 9 -18.07 -25.18 -0.58
N ASP A 10 -17.54 -26.21 0.07
CA ASP A 10 -18.28 -26.99 1.07
C ASP A 10 -18.57 -26.10 2.29
N LYS A 11 -19.84 -26.09 2.72
CA LYS A 11 -20.32 -25.29 3.85
C LYS A 11 -20.12 -25.95 5.20
N SER A 12 -19.66 -27.21 5.23
CA SER A 12 -19.52 -28.02 6.44
C SER A 12 -18.29 -27.66 7.30
N PHE A 13 -17.29 -26.96 6.72
CA PHE A 13 -16.10 -26.55 7.45
C PHE A 13 -15.52 -25.22 6.93
N ASN A 14 -14.50 -24.71 7.62
CA ASN A 14 -13.91 -23.40 7.39
C ASN A 14 -13.44 -23.22 5.94
N TYR A 15 -14.01 -22.25 5.23
CA TYR A 15 -13.65 -21.91 3.84
C TYR A 15 -12.17 -21.56 3.64
N LEU A 16 -11.52 -20.96 4.63
CA LEU A 16 -10.12 -20.55 4.55
C LEU A 16 -9.15 -21.73 4.49
N GLN A 17 -9.56 -22.88 5.04
CA GLN A 17 -8.78 -24.12 5.09
C GLN A 17 -9.02 -25.02 3.88
N GLN A 18 -10.02 -24.71 3.05
CA GLN A 18 -10.33 -25.49 1.86
C GLN A 18 -9.43 -25.12 0.69
N GLU A 19 -9.24 -26.08 -0.20
CA GLU A 19 -8.62 -25.85 -1.50
C GLU A 19 -9.46 -24.86 -2.31
N LYS A 20 -8.83 -23.81 -2.81
CA LYS A 20 -9.48 -22.78 -3.62
C LYS A 20 -9.60 -23.27 -5.05
N LYS A 21 -10.81 -23.19 -5.62
CA LYS A 21 -11.10 -23.69 -6.97
C LYS A 21 -11.63 -22.58 -7.86
N GLN A 22 -11.35 -22.72 -9.15
CA GLN A 22 -11.97 -21.89 -10.18
C GLN A 22 -13.50 -22.09 -10.18
N ASN A 23 -14.22 -21.01 -10.42
CA ASN A 23 -15.67 -21.05 -10.63
C ASN A 23 -16.07 -20.11 -11.75
N GLN A 24 -17.28 -20.31 -12.30
CA GLN A 24 -17.81 -19.59 -13.46
C GLN A 24 -18.68 -18.39 -13.07
N ILE A 25 -18.73 -18.01 -11.79
CA ILE A 25 -19.52 -16.88 -11.32
C ILE A 25 -18.90 -15.58 -11.84
N ARG A 26 -19.65 -14.84 -12.63
CA ARG A 26 -19.22 -13.52 -13.11
C ARG A 26 -19.18 -12.51 -11.98
N HIS A 27 -18.13 -11.71 -11.95
CA HIS A 27 -17.92 -10.68 -10.95
C HIS A 27 -17.60 -9.35 -11.60
N ILE A 28 -18.47 -8.36 -11.38
CA ILE A 28 -18.25 -6.98 -11.78
C ILE A 28 -17.89 -6.19 -10.52
N ALA A 29 -16.78 -5.48 -10.53
CA ALA A 29 -16.37 -4.60 -9.44
C ALA A 29 -16.53 -3.13 -9.85
N ILE A 30 -17.11 -2.34 -8.96
CA ILE A 30 -17.31 -0.90 -9.14
C ILE A 30 -16.67 -0.22 -7.92
N PRO A 31 -15.42 0.28 -8.01
CA PRO A 31 -14.80 0.97 -6.90
C PRO A 31 -15.46 2.32 -6.64
N THR A 32 -15.64 2.65 -5.36
CA THR A 32 -16.21 3.91 -4.91
C THR A 32 -15.17 4.87 -4.32
N THR A 33 -13.91 4.42 -4.27
CA THR A 33 -12.73 5.19 -3.83
C THR A 33 -11.60 5.00 -4.83
N ALA A 34 -10.67 5.92 -4.88
CA ALA A 34 -9.44 5.80 -5.67
C ALA A 34 -8.26 5.49 -4.74
N GLY A 35 -8.12 4.23 -4.37
CA GLY A 35 -7.09 3.81 -3.40
C GLY A 35 -6.71 2.35 -3.59
N THR A 36 -7.48 1.44 -3.04
CA THR A 36 -7.13 0.02 -2.87
C THR A 36 -6.84 -0.75 -4.15
N GLY A 37 -7.28 -0.28 -5.33
CA GLY A 37 -7.19 -1.01 -6.60
C GLY A 37 -7.84 -2.39 -6.56
N SER A 38 -8.75 -2.60 -5.61
CA SER A 38 -9.36 -3.90 -5.33
C SER A 38 -10.07 -4.50 -6.55
N GLU A 39 -10.60 -3.68 -7.44
CA GLU A 39 -11.23 -4.08 -8.69
C GLU A 39 -10.25 -4.71 -9.70
N SER A 40 -8.95 -4.55 -9.48
CA SER A 40 -7.87 -5.04 -10.35
C SER A 40 -6.97 -6.08 -9.67
N THR A 41 -7.35 -6.61 -8.50
CA THR A 41 -6.53 -7.56 -7.75
C THR A 41 -7.22 -8.91 -7.57
N SER A 42 -6.42 -9.98 -7.49
CA SER A 42 -6.84 -11.36 -7.24
C SER A 42 -6.78 -11.77 -5.77
N PHE A 43 -6.78 -10.80 -4.87
CA PHE A 43 -6.79 -11.04 -3.42
C PHE A 43 -7.85 -10.21 -2.71
N ALA A 44 -8.18 -10.65 -1.50
CA ALA A 44 -9.10 -9.98 -0.61
C ALA A 44 -8.65 -10.17 0.85
N VAL A 45 -9.04 -9.24 1.70
CA VAL A 45 -8.83 -9.33 3.14
C VAL A 45 -10.18 -9.57 3.80
N ILE A 46 -10.21 -10.51 4.73
CA ILE A 46 -11.35 -10.78 5.60
C ILE A 46 -10.91 -10.81 7.05
N TYR A 47 -11.82 -10.48 7.93
CA TYR A 47 -11.62 -10.67 9.37
C TYR A 47 -12.44 -11.89 9.80
N TYR A 48 -11.77 -12.85 10.39
CA TYR A 48 -12.40 -14.06 10.93
C TYR A 48 -11.97 -14.25 12.38
N GLN A 49 -12.93 -14.31 13.29
CA GLN A 49 -12.69 -14.39 14.74
C GLN A 49 -11.75 -13.30 15.28
N GLY A 50 -11.86 -12.07 14.75
CA GLY A 50 -10.99 -10.96 15.11
C GLY A 50 -9.62 -10.93 14.42
N GLU A 51 -9.24 -12.00 13.74
CA GLU A 51 -7.98 -12.15 13.03
C GLU A 51 -8.11 -11.71 11.56
N LYS A 52 -7.15 -10.89 11.09
CA LYS A 52 -7.06 -10.48 9.70
C LYS A 52 -6.47 -11.60 8.85
N GLN A 53 -7.22 -12.03 7.85
CA GLN A 53 -6.81 -13.08 6.93
C GLN A 53 -6.77 -12.57 5.50
N SER A 54 -5.74 -12.95 4.76
CA SER A 54 -5.62 -12.64 3.34
C SER A 54 -5.95 -13.87 2.50
N VAL A 55 -6.84 -13.69 1.54
CA VAL A 55 -7.22 -14.74 0.59
C VAL A 55 -6.79 -14.32 -0.80
N ALA A 56 -6.01 -15.15 -1.47
CA ALA A 56 -5.54 -14.91 -2.83
C ALA A 56 -5.88 -16.12 -3.72
N HIS A 57 -6.48 -15.84 -4.87
CA HIS A 57 -6.75 -16.85 -5.91
C HIS A 57 -7.17 -16.15 -7.19
N GLU A 58 -6.78 -16.66 -8.35
CA GLU A 58 -7.10 -16.06 -9.65
C GLU A 58 -8.60 -15.88 -9.89
N SER A 59 -9.43 -16.83 -9.41
CA SER A 59 -10.88 -16.78 -9.60
C SER A 59 -11.56 -15.58 -8.95
N ILE A 60 -10.91 -14.87 -8.02
CA ILE A 60 -11.48 -13.68 -7.38
C ILE A 60 -11.02 -12.37 -7.99
N LEU A 61 -10.18 -12.42 -9.03
CA LEU A 61 -9.99 -11.28 -9.89
C LEU A 61 -11.34 -10.94 -10.54
N PRO A 62 -11.82 -9.69 -10.46
CA PRO A 62 -13.06 -9.31 -11.14
C PRO A 62 -12.97 -9.54 -12.65
N ASP A 63 -14.02 -10.06 -13.25
CA ASP A 63 -14.12 -10.24 -14.71
C ASP A 63 -14.22 -8.89 -15.41
N TYR A 64 -14.85 -7.90 -14.75
CA TYR A 64 -14.99 -6.53 -15.23
C TYR A 64 -14.81 -5.54 -14.08
N ALA A 65 -14.15 -4.43 -14.38
CA ALA A 65 -14.07 -3.26 -13.52
C ALA A 65 -14.75 -2.07 -14.19
N ILE A 66 -15.73 -1.46 -13.52
CA ILE A 66 -16.40 -0.24 -13.99
C ILE A 66 -15.88 0.92 -13.16
N LEU A 67 -15.08 1.79 -13.77
CA LEU A 67 -14.50 2.96 -13.15
C LEU A 67 -15.42 4.17 -13.36
N HIS A 68 -16.16 4.56 -12.33
CA HIS A 68 -17.05 5.72 -12.37
C HIS A 68 -16.52 6.81 -11.43
N ALA A 69 -15.76 7.73 -11.99
CA ALA A 69 -15.05 8.76 -11.24
C ALA A 69 -15.97 9.71 -10.44
N GLY A 70 -17.24 9.85 -10.82
CA GLY A 70 -18.22 10.67 -10.12
C GLY A 70 -18.43 10.28 -8.65
N PHE A 71 -18.09 9.05 -8.23
CA PHE A 71 -18.11 8.68 -6.83
C PHE A 71 -17.06 9.45 -5.98
N LEU A 72 -16.00 9.94 -6.61
CA LEU A 72 -14.95 10.68 -5.92
C LEU A 72 -15.35 12.12 -5.60
N GLU A 73 -16.31 12.69 -6.32
CA GLU A 73 -16.76 14.07 -6.15
C GLU A 73 -17.18 14.36 -4.72
N LYS A 74 -18.01 13.47 -4.14
CA LYS A 74 -18.59 13.62 -2.81
C LYS A 74 -17.89 12.84 -1.71
N LEU A 75 -16.75 12.23 -2.03
CA LEU A 75 -15.97 11.50 -1.04
C LEU A 75 -15.45 12.49 0.04
N PRO A 76 -15.60 12.19 1.34
CA PRO A 76 -15.07 13.05 2.39
C PRO A 76 -13.58 13.32 2.22
N LEU A 77 -13.12 14.54 2.53
CA LEU A 77 -11.75 14.99 2.28
C LEU A 77 -10.70 14.06 2.90
N TYR A 78 -10.89 13.63 4.14
CA TYR A 78 -10.01 12.67 4.80
C TYR A 78 -9.90 11.35 4.00
N GLN A 79 -11.02 10.84 3.49
CA GLN A 79 -11.02 9.62 2.68
C GLN A 79 -10.34 9.84 1.32
N LYS A 80 -10.51 11.02 0.70
CA LYS A 80 -9.77 11.36 -0.54
C LYS A 80 -8.28 11.33 -0.29
N ARG A 81 -7.82 12.01 0.77
CA ARG A 81 -6.41 12.09 1.18
C ARG A 81 -5.84 10.70 1.45
N ALA A 82 -6.48 9.93 2.32
CA ALA A 82 -6.02 8.59 2.69
C ALA A 82 -6.00 7.63 1.52
N THR A 83 -7.05 7.61 0.67
CA THR A 83 -7.12 6.62 -0.42
C THR A 83 -6.16 6.94 -1.56
N VAL A 84 -5.99 8.21 -1.94
CA VAL A 84 -5.02 8.55 -2.99
C VAL A 84 -3.58 8.28 -2.56
N LEU A 85 -3.27 8.45 -1.28
CA LEU A 85 -1.96 8.07 -0.73
C LEU A 85 -1.77 6.56 -0.69
N ASP A 86 -2.83 5.77 -0.41
CA ASP A 86 -2.78 4.31 -0.52
C ASP A 86 -2.34 3.89 -1.94
N ALA A 87 -2.99 4.45 -2.97
CA ALA A 87 -2.64 4.17 -4.36
C ALA A 87 -1.22 4.62 -4.72
N LEU A 88 -0.76 5.78 -4.22
CA LEU A 88 0.60 6.25 -4.44
C LEU A 88 1.62 5.32 -3.79
N CYS A 89 1.41 4.92 -2.54
CA CYS A 89 2.26 3.97 -1.83
C CYS A 89 2.30 2.62 -2.54
N GLN A 90 1.16 2.11 -3.00
CA GLN A 90 1.08 0.88 -3.78
C GLN A 90 1.92 0.97 -5.06
N GLY A 91 1.85 2.07 -5.79
CA GLY A 91 2.68 2.31 -6.97
C GLY A 91 4.17 2.28 -6.63
N ILE A 92 4.58 3.02 -5.61
CA ILE A 92 5.98 3.10 -5.18
C ILE A 92 6.48 1.74 -4.70
N GLU A 93 5.76 1.05 -3.80
CA GLU A 93 6.17 -0.27 -3.31
C GLU A 93 6.18 -1.34 -4.38
N SER A 94 5.22 -1.31 -5.31
CA SER A 94 5.19 -2.21 -6.46
C SER A 94 6.44 -2.06 -7.34
N TYR A 95 6.97 -0.84 -7.45
CA TYR A 95 8.11 -0.54 -8.31
C TYR A 95 9.39 -1.23 -7.82
N TRP A 96 9.63 -1.24 -6.51
CA TRP A 96 10.83 -1.84 -5.90
C TRP A 96 10.64 -3.28 -5.37
N SER A 97 9.40 -3.81 -5.35
CA SER A 97 9.15 -5.17 -4.85
C SER A 97 10.07 -6.20 -5.51
N VAL A 98 10.54 -7.19 -4.74
CA VAL A 98 11.32 -8.32 -5.29
C VAL A 98 10.54 -9.10 -6.34
N ASN A 99 9.21 -9.03 -6.31
CA ASN A 99 8.31 -9.63 -7.28
C ASN A 99 7.95 -8.70 -8.46
N SER A 100 8.56 -7.52 -8.55
CA SER A 100 8.30 -6.60 -9.65
C SER A 100 8.75 -7.18 -10.99
N THR A 101 7.95 -6.93 -12.01
CA THR A 101 8.23 -7.25 -13.42
C THR A 101 8.20 -5.98 -14.23
N GLU A 102 8.67 -6.01 -15.48
CA GLU A 102 8.56 -4.86 -16.38
C GLU A 102 7.10 -4.41 -16.54
N GLU A 103 6.15 -5.37 -16.60
CA GLU A 103 4.73 -5.08 -16.69
C GLU A 103 4.22 -4.36 -15.42
N SER A 104 4.54 -4.85 -14.23
CA SER A 104 4.13 -4.21 -12.98
C SER A 104 4.76 -2.84 -12.80
N LYS A 105 6.02 -2.64 -13.22
CA LYS A 105 6.69 -1.34 -13.20
C LYS A 105 6.02 -0.33 -14.14
N GLN A 106 5.56 -0.76 -15.31
CA GLN A 106 4.81 0.11 -16.23
C GLN A 106 3.48 0.57 -15.62
N TYR A 107 2.74 -0.32 -14.96
CA TYR A 107 1.52 0.06 -14.23
C TYR A 107 1.83 0.98 -13.05
N ALA A 108 2.85 0.67 -12.27
CA ALA A 108 3.30 1.47 -11.14
C ALA A 108 3.72 2.89 -11.57
N ALA A 109 4.49 3.00 -12.67
CA ALA A 109 4.89 4.29 -13.22
C ALA A 109 3.69 5.15 -13.62
N LYS A 110 2.69 4.56 -14.32
CA LYS A 110 1.45 5.26 -14.68
C LYS A 110 0.67 5.72 -13.45
N ALA A 111 0.62 4.89 -12.39
CA ALA A 111 -0.03 5.24 -11.15
C ALA A 111 0.67 6.42 -10.46
N ILE A 112 1.99 6.35 -10.28
CA ILE A 112 2.80 7.39 -9.65
C ILE A 112 2.70 8.71 -10.41
N GLN A 113 2.87 8.69 -11.73
CA GLN A 113 2.79 9.89 -12.57
C GLN A 113 1.40 10.51 -12.53
N GLY A 114 0.35 9.69 -12.73
CA GLY A 114 -1.01 10.18 -12.73
C GLY A 114 -1.43 10.79 -11.39
N ILE A 115 -1.02 10.19 -10.26
CA ILE A 115 -1.30 10.75 -8.94
C ILE A 115 -0.49 12.04 -8.74
N LYS A 116 0.82 12.01 -9.00
CA LYS A 116 1.70 13.18 -8.83
C LYS A 116 1.19 14.41 -9.62
N GLU A 117 0.72 14.19 -10.84
CA GLU A 117 0.24 15.25 -11.71
C GLU A 117 -1.10 15.85 -11.27
N HIS A 118 -2.00 15.02 -10.74
CA HIS A 118 -3.37 15.43 -10.44
C HIS A 118 -3.69 15.55 -8.95
N LEU A 119 -2.76 15.23 -8.04
CA LEU A 119 -2.98 15.19 -6.60
C LEU A 119 -3.47 16.53 -6.05
N GLU A 120 -2.80 17.63 -6.43
CA GLU A 120 -3.12 18.96 -5.92
C GLU A 120 -4.50 19.42 -6.39
N SER A 121 -4.82 19.26 -7.67
CA SER A 121 -6.15 19.58 -8.20
C SER A 121 -7.25 18.70 -7.62
N TYR A 122 -6.94 17.43 -7.34
CA TYR A 122 -7.89 16.50 -6.73
C TYR A 122 -8.25 16.88 -5.29
N ILE A 123 -7.26 17.25 -4.49
CA ILE A 123 -7.44 17.54 -3.07
C ILE A 123 -7.94 18.96 -2.84
N LEU A 124 -7.36 19.97 -3.52
CA LEU A 124 -7.64 21.37 -3.26
C LEU A 124 -8.80 21.92 -4.10
N GLU A 125 -8.93 21.47 -5.35
CA GLU A 125 -9.91 21.99 -6.29
C GLU A 125 -11.10 21.04 -6.54
N ASN A 126 -11.02 19.84 -5.97
CA ASN A 126 -12.00 18.77 -6.21
C ASN A 126 -12.20 18.47 -7.71
N LYS A 127 -11.09 18.35 -8.46
CA LYS A 127 -11.03 18.07 -9.90
C LYS A 127 -10.11 16.86 -10.18
N GLY A 128 -10.05 16.42 -11.43
CA GLY A 128 -9.13 15.34 -11.84
C GLY A 128 -9.55 13.95 -11.34
N TRP A 129 -10.82 13.74 -11.05
CA TRP A 129 -11.34 12.48 -10.52
C TRP A 129 -11.08 11.29 -11.44
N GLU A 130 -11.22 11.47 -12.75
CA GLU A 130 -11.01 10.41 -13.74
C GLU A 130 -9.54 9.97 -13.75
N GLN A 131 -8.63 10.92 -13.75
CA GLN A 131 -7.19 10.67 -13.75
C GLN A 131 -6.75 9.95 -12.46
N ILE A 132 -7.25 10.40 -11.31
CA ILE A 132 -6.97 9.77 -10.01
C ILE A 132 -7.59 8.36 -9.95
N MET A 133 -8.81 8.16 -10.43
CA MET A 133 -9.44 6.85 -10.49
C MET A 133 -8.66 5.89 -11.38
N LEU A 134 -8.23 6.34 -12.55
CA LEU A 134 -7.40 5.54 -13.46
C LEU A 134 -6.04 5.24 -12.84
N ALA A 135 -5.40 6.21 -12.20
CA ALA A 135 -4.10 6.01 -11.54
C ALA A 135 -4.20 4.98 -10.39
N ALA A 136 -5.24 5.03 -9.56
CA ALA A 136 -5.49 4.05 -8.53
C ALA A 136 -5.75 2.64 -9.11
N ASN A 137 -6.45 2.54 -10.23
CA ASN A 137 -6.62 1.27 -10.95
C ASN A 137 -5.29 0.72 -11.46
N GLN A 138 -4.39 1.58 -11.98
CA GLN A 138 -3.03 1.17 -12.38
C GLN A 138 -2.22 0.67 -11.18
N ALA A 139 -2.31 1.34 -10.01
CA ALA A 139 -1.68 0.86 -8.79
C ALA A 139 -2.19 -0.54 -8.39
N GLY A 140 -3.50 -0.77 -8.49
CA GLY A 140 -4.10 -2.08 -8.27
C GLY A 140 -3.56 -3.17 -9.22
N ARG A 141 -3.40 -2.85 -10.51
CA ARG A 141 -2.79 -3.76 -11.49
C ARG A 141 -1.33 -4.07 -11.15
N ALA A 142 -0.58 -3.06 -10.73
CA ALA A 142 0.81 -3.23 -10.34
C ALA A 142 0.95 -4.19 -9.16
N ILE A 143 0.22 -3.96 -8.06
CA ILE A 143 0.29 -4.82 -6.87
C ILE A 143 -0.35 -6.19 -7.07
N ASN A 144 -1.20 -6.36 -8.06
CA ASN A 144 -1.71 -7.69 -8.40
C ASN A 144 -0.58 -8.63 -8.85
N ILE A 145 0.44 -8.09 -9.49
CA ILE A 145 1.65 -8.83 -9.93
C ILE A 145 2.68 -8.86 -8.80
N SER A 146 3.14 -7.68 -8.35
CA SER A 146 4.31 -7.52 -7.49
C SER A 146 4.03 -7.69 -6.00
N ARG A 147 2.79 -7.51 -5.57
CA ARG A 147 2.40 -7.32 -4.16
C ARG A 147 2.96 -6.00 -3.59
N THR A 148 2.49 -5.66 -2.38
CA THR A 148 3.05 -4.58 -1.56
C THR A 148 4.16 -5.10 -0.66
N THR A 149 4.89 -4.22 0.02
CA THR A 149 6.09 -4.54 0.78
C THR A 149 6.01 -4.13 2.26
N ALA A 150 7.09 -3.60 2.81
CA ALA A 150 7.23 -3.33 4.24
C ALA A 150 6.28 -2.24 4.76
N ALA A 151 6.05 -1.15 4.02
CA ALA A 151 5.18 -0.07 4.49
C ALA A 151 3.74 -0.56 4.73
N HIS A 152 3.19 -1.34 3.80
CA HIS A 152 1.89 -1.98 3.99
C HIS A 152 1.90 -3.00 5.12
N ALA A 153 2.97 -3.79 5.27
CA ALA A 153 3.07 -4.77 6.35
C ALA A 153 3.05 -4.09 7.74
N MET A 154 3.75 -2.98 7.89
CA MET A 154 3.80 -2.19 9.12
C MET A 154 2.49 -1.46 9.43
N SER A 155 1.75 -1.01 8.41
CA SER A 155 0.55 -0.18 8.57
C SER A 155 -0.63 -0.87 9.26
N TYR A 156 -0.73 -2.20 9.19
CA TYR A 156 -1.95 -2.90 9.61
C TYR A 156 -2.31 -2.68 11.08
N LYS A 157 -1.32 -2.71 11.96
CA LYS A 157 -1.56 -2.52 13.39
C LYS A 157 -1.78 -1.04 13.72
N ILE A 158 -1.09 -0.13 13.03
CA ILE A 158 -1.37 1.32 13.14
C ILE A 158 -2.82 1.60 12.76
N THR A 159 -3.31 1.07 11.63
CA THR A 159 -4.71 1.18 11.20
C THR A 159 -5.69 0.76 12.30
N SER A 160 -5.50 -0.42 12.89
CA SER A 160 -6.44 -0.96 13.87
C SER A 160 -6.28 -0.34 15.26
N PHE A 161 -5.06 0.04 15.66
CA PHE A 161 -4.75 0.53 16.99
C PHE A 161 -5.10 2.01 17.14
N TYR A 162 -4.72 2.85 16.17
CA TYR A 162 -5.00 4.28 16.17
C TYR A 162 -6.27 4.64 15.37
N GLN A 163 -6.94 3.66 14.77
CA GLN A 163 -8.17 3.84 13.98
C GLN A 163 -8.02 4.78 12.78
N PHE A 164 -6.82 4.86 12.24
CA PHE A 164 -6.55 5.59 11.00
C PHE A 164 -7.10 4.82 9.79
N ALA A 165 -7.45 5.53 8.74
CA ALA A 165 -7.70 4.90 7.44
C ALA A 165 -6.42 4.18 6.96
N HIS A 166 -6.58 3.06 6.25
CA HIS A 166 -5.44 2.21 5.87
C HIS A 166 -4.36 2.98 5.10
N GLY A 167 -4.74 3.71 4.05
CA GLY A 167 -3.79 4.48 3.25
C GLY A 167 -3.08 5.60 4.02
N HIS A 168 -3.74 6.18 5.04
CA HIS A 168 -3.09 7.09 5.97
C HIS A 168 -1.95 6.38 6.73
N ALA A 169 -2.24 5.24 7.35
CA ALA A 169 -1.24 4.46 8.08
C ALA A 169 -0.08 3.99 7.18
N VAL A 170 -0.37 3.58 5.94
CA VAL A 170 0.67 3.20 4.97
C VAL A 170 1.56 4.39 4.61
N ALA A 171 0.95 5.57 4.37
CA ALA A 171 1.70 6.77 4.02
C ALA A 171 2.70 7.18 5.10
N LEU A 172 2.36 6.99 6.38
CA LEU A 172 3.28 7.26 7.49
C LEU A 172 4.46 6.25 7.55
N CYS A 173 4.24 5.01 7.11
CA CYS A 173 5.28 3.98 7.12
C CYS A 173 6.23 4.07 5.92
N LEU A 174 5.78 4.59 4.78
CA LEU A 174 6.55 4.56 3.53
C LEU A 174 7.88 5.32 3.60
N PRO A 175 7.96 6.55 4.14
CA PRO A 175 9.22 7.29 4.22
C PRO A 175 10.30 6.53 4.99
N GLU A 176 9.95 5.91 6.12
CA GLU A 176 10.89 5.20 6.98
C GLU A 176 11.41 3.92 6.30
N THR A 177 10.53 3.15 5.66
CA THR A 177 10.95 1.97 4.91
C THR A 177 11.81 2.35 3.69
N TRP A 178 11.49 3.43 3.01
CA TRP A 178 12.26 3.92 1.87
C TRP A 178 13.64 4.43 2.28
N LYS A 179 13.72 5.22 3.36
CA LYS A 179 14.96 5.69 3.96
C LYS A 179 15.85 4.50 4.35
N TYR A 180 15.32 3.57 5.14
CA TYR A 180 16.06 2.39 5.56
C TYR A 180 16.61 1.60 4.37
N MET A 181 15.79 1.35 3.35
CA MET A 181 16.22 0.63 2.14
C MET A 181 17.40 1.34 1.46
N SER A 182 17.33 2.67 1.32
CA SER A 182 18.39 3.43 0.65
C SER A 182 19.70 3.49 1.44
N GLU A 183 19.63 3.39 2.76
CA GLU A 183 20.79 3.41 3.68
C GLU A 183 21.42 2.02 3.89
N HIS A 184 20.70 0.92 3.56
CA HIS A 184 21.12 -0.46 3.84
C HIS A 184 21.12 -1.37 2.61
N LEU A 185 21.59 -0.86 1.48
CA LEU A 185 21.64 -1.61 0.21
C LEU A 185 22.55 -2.86 0.29
N GLU A 186 23.47 -2.92 1.24
CA GLU A 186 24.31 -4.11 1.51
C GLU A 186 23.49 -5.30 2.05
N ARG A 187 22.30 -5.03 2.61
CA ARG A 187 21.35 -6.05 3.10
C ARG A 187 20.34 -6.50 2.04
N CYS A 188 20.62 -6.22 0.76
CA CYS A 188 19.73 -6.58 -0.34
C CYS A 188 19.50 -8.10 -0.42
N ILE A 189 18.22 -8.49 -0.40
CA ILE A 189 17.78 -9.90 -0.54
C ILE A 189 17.13 -10.17 -1.91
N ASP A 190 16.99 -9.16 -2.75
CA ASP A 190 16.48 -9.31 -4.10
C ASP A 190 17.46 -10.18 -4.94
N THR A 191 16.97 -11.24 -5.54
CA THR A 191 17.79 -12.15 -6.34
C THR A 191 18.42 -11.50 -7.58
N ARG A 192 17.88 -10.33 -7.99
CA ARG A 192 18.46 -9.50 -9.06
C ARG A 192 19.68 -8.70 -8.60
N GLY A 193 19.89 -8.61 -7.28
CA GLY A 193 21.07 -8.07 -6.65
C GLY A 193 21.00 -6.58 -6.35
N LYS A 194 21.99 -6.12 -5.55
CA LYS A 194 22.10 -4.73 -5.09
C LYS A 194 22.14 -3.71 -6.25
N ALA A 195 22.88 -3.99 -7.32
CA ALA A 195 22.99 -3.06 -8.45
C ALA A 195 21.65 -2.84 -9.15
N TYR A 196 20.80 -3.88 -9.22
CA TYR A 196 19.43 -3.73 -9.71
C TYR A 196 18.60 -2.85 -8.80
N LEU A 197 18.71 -3.02 -7.49
CA LEU A 197 17.98 -2.17 -6.52
C LEU A 197 18.42 -0.71 -6.60
N GLU A 198 19.72 -0.45 -6.74
CA GLU A 198 20.25 0.91 -6.98
C GLU A 198 19.64 1.54 -8.24
N GLN A 199 19.59 0.78 -9.33
CA GLN A 199 18.95 1.23 -10.57
C GLN A 199 17.45 1.52 -10.37
N VAL A 200 16.72 0.67 -9.66
CA VAL A 200 15.30 0.86 -9.36
C VAL A 200 15.05 2.14 -8.57
N LEU A 201 15.90 2.46 -7.59
CA LEU A 201 15.81 3.72 -6.84
C LEU A 201 16.09 4.93 -7.73
N GLU A 202 17.05 4.83 -8.63
CA GLU A 202 17.34 5.88 -9.60
C GLU A 202 16.17 6.10 -10.56
N GLU A 203 15.58 5.04 -11.11
CA GLU A 203 14.39 5.09 -11.95
C GLU A 203 13.22 5.76 -11.24
N LEU A 204 12.98 5.45 -9.96
CA LEU A 204 11.95 6.10 -9.14
C LEU A 204 12.24 7.58 -8.92
N ASN A 205 13.49 7.95 -8.65
CA ASN A 205 13.90 9.34 -8.52
C ASN A 205 13.60 10.11 -9.81
N GLN A 206 13.95 9.55 -10.97
CA GLN A 206 13.65 10.15 -12.28
C GLN A 206 12.14 10.28 -12.53
N LEU A 207 11.35 9.24 -12.21
CA LEU A 207 9.90 9.22 -12.34
C LEU A 207 9.24 10.33 -11.50
N LEU A 208 9.77 10.56 -10.32
CA LEU A 208 9.33 11.63 -9.42
C LEU A 208 9.91 13.00 -9.79
N GLY A 209 10.88 13.06 -10.72
CA GLY A 209 11.58 14.30 -11.08
C GLY A 209 12.47 14.81 -9.94
N LYS A 210 13.08 13.88 -9.19
CA LYS A 210 13.97 14.17 -8.06
C LYS A 210 15.40 13.80 -8.40
N LYS A 211 16.37 14.54 -7.82
CA LYS A 211 17.79 14.32 -8.11
C LYS A 211 18.36 13.07 -7.43
N ASP A 212 17.78 12.68 -6.29
CA ASP A 212 18.23 11.60 -5.44
C ASP A 212 17.09 11.09 -4.54
N THR A 213 17.31 9.94 -3.88
CA THR A 213 16.34 9.30 -3.01
C THR A 213 15.97 10.16 -1.78
N ALA A 214 16.91 10.89 -1.21
CA ALA A 214 16.63 11.79 -0.09
C ALA A 214 15.65 12.90 -0.52
N SER A 215 15.81 13.47 -1.71
CA SER A 215 14.89 14.46 -2.26
C SER A 215 13.51 13.87 -2.60
N ALA A 216 13.46 12.58 -2.99
CA ALA A 216 12.20 11.88 -3.25
C ALA A 216 11.43 11.63 -1.96
N ILE A 217 12.11 11.19 -0.90
CA ILE A 217 11.53 11.02 0.44
C ILE A 217 11.05 12.37 1.00
N ALA A 218 11.86 13.42 0.90
CA ALA A 218 11.48 14.76 1.35
C ALA A 218 10.25 15.30 0.60
N TRP A 219 10.13 15.00 -0.70
CA TRP A 219 8.93 15.32 -1.45
C TRP A 219 7.71 14.58 -0.91
N PHE A 220 7.84 13.30 -0.61
CA PHE A 220 6.73 12.50 -0.09
C PHE A 220 6.30 12.97 1.31
N LEU A 221 7.25 13.29 2.20
CA LEU A 221 6.95 13.90 3.51
C LEU A 221 6.19 15.22 3.36
N ASN A 222 6.60 16.09 2.44
CA ASN A 222 5.86 17.32 2.15
C ASN A 222 4.46 17.05 1.58
N VAL A 223 4.25 15.93 0.88
CA VAL A 223 2.90 15.50 0.46
C VAL A 223 2.07 15.13 1.69
N ILE A 224 2.61 14.37 2.66
CA ILE A 224 1.92 14.02 3.91
C ILE A 224 1.52 15.28 4.68
N ASP A 225 2.44 16.24 4.83
CA ASP A 225 2.19 17.51 5.54
C ASP A 225 1.06 18.31 4.87
N LYS A 226 1.09 18.43 3.54
CA LYS A 226 0.02 19.09 2.77
C LYS A 226 -1.33 18.37 2.87
N MET A 227 -1.34 17.06 3.16
CA MET A 227 -2.56 16.29 3.41
C MET A 227 -3.08 16.46 4.84
N GLU A 228 -2.39 17.22 5.71
CA GLU A 228 -2.79 17.44 7.11
C GLU A 228 -3.15 16.12 7.82
N LEU A 229 -2.34 15.08 7.61
CA LEU A 229 -2.52 13.80 8.25
C LEU A 229 -1.83 13.77 9.61
N GLU A 230 -2.55 13.34 10.62
CA GLU A 230 -2.04 13.27 11.99
C GLU A 230 -1.05 12.11 12.14
N TYR A 231 -0.04 12.29 13.01
CA TYR A 231 0.84 11.22 13.42
C TYR A 231 0.26 10.48 14.64
N PRO A 232 0.48 9.17 14.77
CA PRO A 232 0.02 8.43 15.93
C PRO A 232 0.79 8.88 17.18
N VAL A 233 0.05 9.16 18.25
CA VAL A 233 0.64 9.56 19.53
C VAL A 233 0.75 8.32 20.41
N GLN A 234 1.98 8.01 20.83
CA GLN A 234 2.23 6.91 21.75
C GLN A 234 1.75 7.27 23.17
N ASN A 235 0.80 6.51 23.67
CA ASN A 235 0.22 6.71 25.01
C ASN A 235 0.86 5.78 26.06
N LYS A 236 1.38 4.62 25.64
CA LYS A 236 1.99 3.61 26.51
C LYS A 236 3.24 3.02 25.89
N GLN A 237 4.23 2.75 26.72
CA GLN A 237 5.50 2.18 26.26
C GLN A 237 5.34 0.81 25.57
N GLU A 238 4.33 0.03 25.94
CA GLU A 238 4.03 -1.28 25.38
C GLU A 238 3.53 -1.24 23.93
N GLU A 239 3.01 -0.09 23.47
CA GLU A 239 2.44 0.07 22.13
C GLU A 239 3.48 -0.23 21.04
N LEU A 240 4.71 0.21 21.23
CA LEU A 240 5.81 -0.03 20.29
C LEU A 240 6.06 -1.54 20.10
N GLU A 241 6.12 -2.30 21.20
CA GLU A 241 6.33 -3.74 21.13
C GLU A 241 5.16 -4.48 20.47
N ILE A 242 3.94 -4.01 20.70
CA ILE A 242 2.74 -4.52 20.03
C ILE A 242 2.82 -4.27 18.52
N LEU A 243 3.26 -3.08 18.09
CA LEU A 243 3.43 -2.77 16.67
C LEU A 243 4.49 -3.68 16.04
N VAL A 244 5.67 -3.76 16.63
CA VAL A 244 6.79 -4.58 16.12
C VAL A 244 6.39 -6.06 16.00
N SER A 245 5.81 -6.64 17.05
CA SER A 245 5.45 -8.05 17.08
C SER A 245 4.28 -8.41 16.14
N SER A 246 3.50 -7.43 15.72
CA SER A 246 2.34 -7.64 14.85
C SER A 246 2.70 -7.71 13.36
N VAL A 247 3.92 -7.36 12.97
CA VAL A 247 4.31 -7.34 11.56
C VAL A 247 4.44 -8.75 11.01
N ASN A 248 3.72 -9.05 9.94
CA ASN A 248 3.81 -10.36 9.29
C ASN A 248 5.13 -10.49 8.52
N VAL A 249 6.01 -11.36 8.99
CA VAL A 249 7.34 -11.62 8.41
C VAL A 249 7.26 -12.11 6.96
N GLU A 250 6.24 -12.90 6.58
CA GLU A 250 6.07 -13.37 5.20
C GLU A 250 5.88 -12.19 4.22
N ARG A 251 5.25 -11.11 4.68
CA ARG A 251 5.05 -9.91 3.83
C ARG A 251 6.32 -9.08 3.69
N LEU A 252 7.22 -9.16 4.65
CA LEU A 252 8.53 -8.51 4.57
C LEU A 252 9.42 -9.14 3.49
N SER A 253 9.18 -10.40 3.12
CA SER A 253 9.94 -11.08 2.04
C SER A 253 9.76 -10.44 0.65
N ASN A 254 8.74 -9.59 0.47
CA ASN A 254 8.56 -8.81 -0.76
C ASN A 254 9.41 -7.53 -0.78
N PHE A 255 9.91 -7.10 0.37
CA PHE A 255 10.76 -5.92 0.49
C PHE A 255 12.19 -6.27 0.13
N PRO A 256 12.89 -5.46 -0.70
CA PRO A 256 14.16 -5.90 -1.29
C PRO A 256 15.35 -5.88 -0.33
N VAL A 257 15.19 -5.37 0.89
CA VAL A 257 16.23 -5.32 1.92
C VAL A 257 15.75 -6.07 3.15
N GLN A 258 16.64 -6.85 3.76
CA GLN A 258 16.32 -7.62 4.97
C GLN A 258 15.98 -6.70 6.14
N LEU A 259 14.87 -7.00 6.83
CA LEU A 259 14.42 -6.31 8.03
C LEU A 259 14.39 -7.26 9.23
N GLU A 260 14.85 -6.76 10.36
CA GLU A 260 14.80 -7.43 11.66
C GLU A 260 13.87 -6.65 12.61
N ALA A 261 13.51 -7.26 13.73
CA ALA A 261 12.64 -6.62 14.72
C ALA A 261 13.20 -5.29 15.27
N LYS A 262 14.53 -5.17 15.37
CA LYS A 262 15.20 -3.93 15.80
C LYS A 262 14.99 -2.79 14.79
N ASP A 263 15.06 -3.12 13.49
CA ASP A 263 14.90 -2.15 12.40
C ASP A 263 13.45 -1.64 12.36
N LEU A 264 12.49 -2.54 12.54
CA LEU A 264 11.08 -2.19 12.65
C LEU A 264 10.81 -1.30 13.88
N ARG A 265 11.48 -1.57 15.00
CA ARG A 265 11.35 -0.77 16.22
C ARG A 265 11.83 0.66 15.97
N GLU A 266 13.00 0.84 15.37
CA GLU A 266 13.56 2.14 15.03
C GLU A 266 12.62 2.91 14.10
N MET A 267 12.11 2.29 13.03
CA MET A 267 11.15 2.93 12.14
C MET A 267 9.85 3.33 12.86
N TYR A 268 9.30 2.48 13.73
CA TYR A 268 8.09 2.85 14.46
C TYR A 268 8.34 3.99 15.47
N GLN A 269 9.55 4.08 16.06
CA GLN A 269 9.90 5.20 16.93
C GLN A 269 9.90 6.54 16.19
N GLU A 270 10.32 6.56 14.92
CA GLU A 270 10.26 7.77 14.07
C GLU A 270 8.81 8.13 13.68
N ILE A 271 7.95 7.12 13.48
CA ILE A 271 6.54 7.33 13.12
C ILE A 271 5.71 7.79 14.34
N LEU A 272 5.99 7.24 15.52
CA LEU A 272 5.24 7.55 16.74
C LEU A 272 5.72 8.87 17.34
N LYS A 273 4.80 9.81 17.54
CA LYS A 273 5.10 11.00 18.34
C LYS A 273 4.89 10.71 19.82
N THR A 274 5.75 11.19 20.66
CA THR A 274 5.56 11.18 22.11
C THR A 274 4.77 12.42 22.53
N SER A 275 4.11 12.36 23.68
CA SER A 275 3.36 13.51 24.22
C SER A 275 4.25 14.74 24.39
N ASP A 276 5.57 14.54 24.62
CA ASP A 276 6.57 15.59 24.79
C ASP A 276 6.98 16.28 23.46
N THR A 277 6.63 15.70 22.31
CA THR A 277 6.93 16.30 20.99
C THR A 277 5.80 17.15 20.45
N LEU A 278 4.70 17.29 21.19
CA LEU A 278 3.52 18.07 20.82
C LEU A 278 3.47 19.48 21.45
N GLU A 279 4.50 19.85 22.23
CA GLU A 279 4.75 21.22 22.72
C GLU A 279 5.74 21.93 21.77
#